data_fa8fcf4ecf4966868e71148f468fcaa8
#
_entry.id   fa8fcf4ecf4966868e71148f468fcaa8
#
_cell.length_a   1.000
_cell.length_b   1.000
_cell.length_c   1.000
_cell.angle_alpha   90.00
_cell.angle_beta   90.00
_cell.angle_gamma   90.00
#
_symmetry.space_group_name_H-M   'P 1'
#
loop_
_entity.id
_entity.type
_entity.pdbx_description
1 polymer ?
#
loop_
_entity_poly.entity_id
_entity_poly.type
_entity_poly.pdbx_seq_one_letter_code
_entity_poly.pdbx_strand_id
1 'polypeptide(L)' 'MKDTLHANGTLGSENYLMKIKTTNHMVMVDEPESIGGTDKYPNPAQYLLSALASCTAITIKMYADNKGWDVGNIN' A
#
# COMPACT_ATOMS: atom_id res chain seq x y z
N MET A 1 17.90 0.99 3.55
CA MET A 1 17.60 1.73 2.34
C MET A 1 18.29 3.08 2.40
N LYS A 2 18.81 3.51 1.28
CA LYS A 2 19.52 4.79 1.19
C LYS A 2 18.58 5.96 1.04
N ASP A 3 17.45 5.73 0.38
CA ASP A 3 16.56 6.80 0.00
C ASP A 3 15.67 7.23 1.16
N THR A 4 15.43 8.51 1.25
CA THR A 4 14.47 9.02 2.19
C THR A 4 13.07 8.67 1.71
N LEU A 5 12.33 7.97 2.54
CA LEU A 5 10.94 7.62 2.25
C LEU A 5 10.03 8.65 2.88
N HIS A 6 9.10 9.14 2.09
CA HIS A 6 8.12 10.10 2.61
C HIS A 6 6.81 9.96 1.86
N ALA A 7 5.76 10.45 2.50
CA ALA A 7 4.44 10.50 1.92
C ALA A 7 3.77 11.79 2.36
N ASN A 8 3.12 12.47 1.43
CA ASN A 8 2.36 13.67 1.69
C ASN A 8 0.95 13.49 1.15
N GLY A 9 -0.04 13.70 2.01
CA GLY A 9 -1.41 13.48 1.63
C GLY A 9 -2.24 14.75 1.66
N THR A 10 -3.25 14.79 0.83
CA THR A 10 -4.21 15.88 0.77
C THR A 10 -5.61 15.32 0.77
N LEU A 11 -6.42 15.76 1.73
CA LEU A 11 -7.84 15.48 1.76
C LEU A 11 -8.56 16.69 1.16
N GLY A 12 -9.16 16.47 0.00
CA GLY A 12 -9.84 17.54 -0.71
C GLY A 12 -11.31 17.69 -0.31
N SER A 13 -12.11 18.21 -1.24
CA SER A 13 -13.53 18.45 -1.00
C SER A 13 -14.41 17.25 -1.26
N GLU A 14 -13.86 16.16 -1.78
CA GLU A 14 -14.63 14.96 -2.09
C GLU A 14 -14.65 14.01 -0.90
N ASN A 15 -15.48 14.32 0.07
CA ASN A 15 -15.68 13.49 1.26
C ASN A 15 -14.36 12.97 1.86
N TYR A 16 -14.09 11.68 1.75
CA TYR A 16 -12.93 11.05 2.39
C TYR A 16 -11.85 10.64 1.39
N LEU A 17 -11.87 11.20 0.20
CA LEU A 17 -10.87 10.88 -0.80
C LEU A 17 -9.55 11.54 -0.46
N MET A 18 -8.54 10.70 -0.20
CA MET A 18 -7.17 11.14 0.06
C MET A 18 -6.30 10.88 -1.15
N LYS A 19 -5.49 11.87 -1.51
CA LYS A 19 -4.46 11.71 -2.52
C LYS A 19 -3.13 11.79 -1.82
N ILE A 20 -2.34 10.74 -1.91
CA ILE A 20 -1.07 10.65 -1.19
C ILE A 20 0.05 10.52 -2.21
N LYS A 21 0.99 11.44 -2.14
CA LYS A 21 2.19 11.36 -2.96
C LYS A 21 3.31 10.74 -2.13
N THR A 22 3.76 9.59 -2.56
CA THR A 22 4.94 8.95 -1.99
C THR A 22 6.18 9.44 -2.74
N THR A 23 7.33 8.82 -2.49
CA THR A 23 8.56 9.22 -3.17
C THR A 23 8.41 9.21 -4.69
N ASN A 24 7.81 8.17 -5.25
CA ASN A 24 7.71 8.00 -6.71
C ASN A 24 6.30 7.69 -7.20
N HIS A 25 5.32 7.61 -6.34
CA HIS A 25 4.00 7.13 -6.73
C HIS A 25 2.90 7.95 -6.09
N MET A 26 1.72 7.83 -6.68
CA MET A 26 0.49 8.36 -6.09
C MET A 26 -0.34 7.22 -5.56
N VAL A 27 -0.86 7.39 -4.35
CA VAL A 27 -1.76 6.43 -3.73
C VAL A 27 -3.07 7.12 -3.44
N MET A 28 -4.15 6.50 -3.89
CA MET A 28 -5.50 7.03 -3.68
C MET A 28 -6.20 6.20 -2.63
N VAL A 29 -6.79 6.86 -1.65
CA VAL A 29 -7.46 6.21 -0.53
C VAL A 29 -8.86 6.79 -0.42
N ASP A 30 -9.84 5.95 -0.17
CA ASP A 30 -11.21 6.37 0.01
C ASP A 30 -11.83 5.55 1.14
N GLU A 31 -13.11 5.71 1.37
CA GLU A 31 -13.87 4.92 2.33
C GLU A 31 -15.08 4.32 1.64
N PRO A 32 -15.66 3.26 2.23
CA PRO A 32 -16.88 2.66 1.68
C PRO A 32 -18.05 3.64 1.69
N GLU A 33 -19.02 3.41 0.83
CA GLU A 33 -20.22 4.23 0.76
C GLU A 33 -20.99 4.21 2.07
N SER A 34 -20.93 3.09 2.82
CA SER A 34 -21.64 2.95 4.08
C SER A 34 -21.25 3.97 5.13
N ILE A 35 -20.06 4.57 5.02
CA ILE A 35 -19.60 5.60 5.96
C ILE A 35 -19.33 6.93 5.26
N GLY A 36 -19.84 7.11 4.06
CA GLY A 36 -19.82 8.40 3.37
C GLY A 36 -18.78 8.55 2.28
N GLY A 37 -18.02 7.51 2.00
CA GLY A 37 -17.06 7.53 0.89
C GLY A 37 -17.70 7.15 -0.43
N THR A 38 -16.91 7.00 -1.46
CA THR A 38 -17.39 6.60 -2.79
C THR A 38 -16.91 5.21 -3.19
N ASP A 39 -16.10 4.57 -2.38
CA ASP A 39 -15.60 3.21 -2.60
C ASP A 39 -14.85 3.04 -3.93
N LYS A 40 -14.25 4.12 -4.41
CA LYS A 40 -13.46 4.06 -5.64
C LYS A 40 -12.08 3.46 -5.45
N TYR A 41 -11.57 3.55 -4.24
CA TYR A 41 -10.22 3.10 -3.90
C TYR A 41 -10.25 2.38 -2.56
N PRO A 42 -9.21 1.57 -2.27
CA PRO A 42 -9.14 0.89 -0.98
C PRO A 42 -9.13 1.88 0.19
N ASN A 43 -9.66 1.44 1.33
CA ASN A 43 -9.61 2.24 2.54
C ASN A 43 -8.26 2.06 3.25
N PRO A 44 -7.97 2.88 4.28
CA PRO A 44 -6.68 2.77 4.98
C PRO A 44 -6.40 1.40 5.57
N ALA A 45 -7.39 0.72 6.12
CA ALA A 45 -7.20 -0.61 6.69
C ALA A 45 -6.78 -1.62 5.63
N GLN A 46 -7.40 -1.55 4.44
CA GLN A 46 -7.03 -2.42 3.32
C GLN A 46 -5.60 -2.18 2.86
N TYR A 47 -5.17 -0.93 2.81
CA TYR A 47 -3.79 -0.60 2.47
C TYR A 47 -2.82 -1.12 3.52
N LEU A 48 -3.16 -1.00 4.80
CA LEU A 48 -2.31 -1.51 5.87
C LEU A 48 -2.14 -3.02 5.77
N LEU A 49 -3.23 -3.74 5.58
CA LEU A 49 -3.18 -5.19 5.42
C LEU A 49 -2.39 -5.58 4.18
N SER A 50 -2.59 -4.86 3.08
CA SER A 50 -1.84 -5.09 1.84
C SER A 50 -0.35 -4.86 2.04
N ALA A 51 0.01 -3.82 2.77
CA ALA A 51 1.41 -3.52 3.07
C ALA A 51 2.06 -4.63 3.88
N LEU A 52 1.36 -5.13 4.90
CA LEU A 52 1.87 -6.22 5.73
C LEU A 52 2.04 -7.51 4.91
N ALA A 53 1.04 -7.85 4.11
CA ALA A 53 1.09 -9.06 3.30
C ALA A 53 2.21 -8.99 2.27
N SER A 54 2.32 -7.88 1.55
CA SER A 54 3.35 -7.71 0.53
C SER A 54 4.74 -7.65 1.15
N CYS A 55 4.89 -6.97 2.28
CA CYS A 55 6.18 -6.89 2.96
C CYS A 55 6.66 -8.28 3.37
N THR A 56 5.77 -9.10 3.92
CA THR A 56 6.11 -10.46 4.33
C THR A 56 6.51 -11.32 3.15
N ALA A 57 5.68 -11.33 2.10
CA ALA A 57 5.95 -12.16 0.93
C ALA A 57 7.23 -11.73 0.19
N ILE A 58 7.40 -10.43 0.00
CA ILE A 58 8.58 -9.90 -0.69
C ILE A 58 9.84 -10.21 0.11
N THR A 59 9.79 -10.09 1.44
CA THR A 59 10.94 -10.38 2.30
C THR A 59 11.34 -11.84 2.19
N ILE A 60 10.35 -12.75 2.19
CA ILE A 60 10.62 -14.18 2.02
C ILE A 60 11.27 -14.44 0.67
N LYS A 61 10.74 -13.82 -0.38
CA LYS A 61 11.28 -13.99 -1.73
C LYS A 61 12.71 -13.48 -1.82
N MET A 62 12.99 -12.31 -1.27
CA MET A 62 14.34 -11.75 -1.27
C MET A 62 15.33 -12.62 -0.53
N TYR A 63 14.92 -13.15 0.62
CA TYR A 63 15.77 -14.05 1.39
C TYR A 63 16.06 -15.32 0.62
N ALA A 64 15.04 -15.91 0.01
CA ALA A 64 15.18 -17.13 -0.78
C ALA A 64 16.10 -16.90 -1.98
N ASP A 65 15.94 -15.78 -2.68
CA ASP A 65 16.80 -15.44 -3.82
C ASP A 65 18.26 -15.30 -3.39
N ASN A 66 18.49 -14.67 -2.24
CA ASN A 66 19.84 -14.52 -1.70
C ASN A 66 20.48 -15.87 -1.35
N LYS A 67 19.68 -16.85 -0.97
CA LYS A 67 20.14 -18.20 -0.65
C LYS A 67 20.14 -19.14 -1.86
N GLY A 68 19.64 -18.68 -2.99
CA GLY A 68 19.50 -19.51 -4.19
C GLY A 68 18.37 -20.52 -4.12
N TRP A 69 17.38 -20.27 -3.28
CA TRP A 69 16.22 -21.17 -3.12
C TRP A 69 15.09 -20.72 -4.02
N ASP A 70 14.35 -21.69 -4.54
CA ASP A 70 13.13 -21.42 -5.31
C ASP A 70 11.93 -21.73 -4.41
N VAL A 71 11.20 -20.69 -4.02
CA VAL A 71 10.04 -20.84 -3.17
C VAL A 71 8.72 -20.86 -3.94
N GLY A 72 8.77 -20.71 -5.27
CA GLY A 72 7.56 -20.67 -6.09
C GLY A 72 6.67 -19.48 -5.73
N ASN A 73 5.36 -19.70 -5.81
CA ASN A 73 4.40 -18.67 -5.46
C ASN A 73 4.21 -18.59 -3.95
N ILE A 74 4.05 -17.38 -3.46
CA ILE A 74 3.79 -17.12 -2.05
C ILE A 74 2.39 -16.52 -1.93
N ASN A 75 1.53 -17.22 -1.23
CA ASN A 75 0.14 -16.77 -1.01
C ASN A 75 -0.10 -16.43 0.44
#